data_3a56448a2875513feae794ad0ab49210
#
_entry.id   3a56448a2875513feae794ad0ab49210
#
_cell.length_a   1.000
_cell.length_b   1.000
_cell.length_c   1.000
_cell.angle_alpha   90.00
_cell.angle_beta   90.00
_cell.angle_gamma   90.00
#
_symmetry.space_group_name_H-M   'P 1'
#
loop_
_entity.id
_entity.type
_entity.pdbx_description
1 polymer ?
#
loop_
_entity_poly.entity_id
_entity_poly.type
_entity_poly.pdbx_seq_one_letter_code
_entity_poly.pdbx_strand_id
1 'polypeptide(L)'
;IDNVSGDDKTEAVVVDIFNEVNSGGTKLSQADLALARICAMWPEARDEMRSRLRKWATAGFHFKLDWLVRCITTTLTGQAYFAPLKDFNPEQIAAGLTRTEKHVDFLLNLVAGRLGLDHDRVLGSRYSYSVLVSYLERRGGRLANHAERDRLLYWYIHTYLWGRYAGSTESTVAKDLGAIQQNEGALDRLIDGLHQNRGDLRLYPRDFDSANMSSRLYPML
;
A
#
# COMPACT_ATOMS: atom_id res chain seq x y z
N ILE A 1 -22.45 7.08 -14.03
CA ILE A 1 -21.49 8.01 -13.35
C ILE A 1 -21.31 9.14 -14.33
N ASP A 2 -21.88 10.31 -14.02
CA ASP A 2 -21.77 11.49 -14.85
C ASP A 2 -20.30 11.93 -14.94
N ASN A 3 -19.80 12.09 -16.16
CA ASN A 3 -18.48 12.63 -16.40
C ASN A 3 -18.52 14.15 -16.20
N VAL A 4 -17.92 14.65 -15.13
CA VAL A 4 -17.70 16.08 -14.95
C VAL A 4 -16.66 16.55 -15.96
N SER A 5 -17.02 17.41 -16.90
CA SER A 5 -16.15 17.95 -17.93
C SER A 5 -16.22 19.49 -17.95
N GLY A 6 -15.11 20.16 -18.31
CA GLY A 6 -15.05 21.62 -18.44
C GLY A 6 -14.55 22.34 -17.18
N ASP A 7 -14.91 23.64 -17.06
CA ASP A 7 -14.51 24.56 -15.99
C ASP A 7 -15.08 24.21 -14.60
N ASP A 8 -15.99 23.23 -14.53
CA ASP A 8 -16.61 22.75 -13.29
C ASP A 8 -15.75 21.77 -12.49
N LYS A 9 -14.52 21.53 -12.88
CA LYS A 9 -13.58 20.61 -12.21
C LYS A 9 -12.92 21.18 -10.95
N THR A 10 -13.60 21.98 -10.17
CA THR A 10 -13.06 22.53 -8.92
C THR A 10 -13.10 21.47 -7.81
N GLU A 11 -12.19 21.60 -6.84
CA GLU A 11 -12.15 20.70 -5.67
C GLU A 11 -13.51 20.70 -4.92
N ALA A 12 -14.17 21.85 -4.84
CA ALA A 12 -15.48 21.99 -4.23
C ALA A 12 -16.54 21.13 -4.93
N VAL A 13 -16.61 21.16 -6.25
CA VAL A 13 -17.55 20.34 -7.04
C VAL A 13 -17.29 18.84 -6.83
N VAL A 14 -16.04 18.42 -6.79
CA VAL A 14 -15.67 17.01 -6.53
C VAL A 14 -16.10 16.57 -5.13
N VAL A 15 -15.95 17.45 -4.12
CA VAL A 15 -16.39 17.18 -2.75
C VAL A 15 -17.92 17.12 -2.67
N ASP A 16 -18.62 18.01 -3.35
CA ASP A 16 -20.09 18.04 -3.36
C ASP A 16 -20.67 16.78 -4.04
N ILE A 17 -20.15 16.38 -5.19
CA ILE A 17 -20.50 15.12 -5.85
C ILE A 17 -20.21 13.92 -4.94
N PHE A 18 -19.07 13.92 -4.23
CA PHE A 18 -18.75 12.87 -3.27
C PHE A 18 -19.76 12.78 -2.14
N ASN A 19 -20.18 13.91 -1.59
CA ASN A 19 -21.17 13.96 -0.52
C ASN A 19 -22.55 13.53 -1.01
N GLU A 20 -22.95 13.95 -2.21
CA GLU A 20 -24.23 13.60 -2.85
C GLU A 20 -24.30 12.09 -3.13
N VAL A 21 -23.27 11.52 -3.75
CA VAL A 21 -23.19 10.07 -4.04
C VAL A 21 -23.20 9.25 -2.75
N ASN A 22 -22.48 9.68 -1.71
CA ASN A 22 -22.51 9.01 -0.41
C ASN A 22 -23.88 9.10 0.27
N SER A 23 -24.62 10.19 0.06
CA SER A 23 -26.00 10.35 0.55
C SER A 23 -26.99 9.50 -0.24
N GLY A 24 -26.72 9.25 -1.53
CA GLY A 24 -27.55 8.42 -2.43
C GLY A 24 -27.38 6.91 -2.28
N GLY A 25 -26.62 6.42 -1.27
CA GLY A 25 -26.48 5.00 -0.94
C GLY A 25 -25.24 4.30 -1.53
N THR A 26 -24.51 4.92 -2.45
CA THR A 26 -23.22 4.40 -2.94
C THR A 26 -22.07 5.03 -2.15
N LYS A 27 -21.50 4.27 -1.22
CA LYS A 27 -20.37 4.77 -0.41
C LYS A 27 -19.08 4.84 -1.25
N LEU A 28 -18.65 6.04 -1.60
CA LEU A 28 -17.31 6.28 -2.14
C LEU A 28 -16.27 6.22 -1.02
N SER A 29 -15.12 5.63 -1.32
CA SER A 29 -13.99 5.59 -0.39
C SER A 29 -13.17 6.89 -0.44
N GLN A 30 -12.37 7.14 0.59
CA GLN A 30 -11.41 8.26 0.59
C GLN A 30 -10.39 8.15 -0.55
N ALA A 31 -10.08 6.93 -0.99
CA ALA A 31 -9.22 6.71 -2.16
C ALA A 31 -9.89 7.14 -3.46
N ASP A 32 -11.22 6.90 -3.60
CA ASP A 32 -11.98 7.36 -4.78
C ASP A 32 -12.01 8.88 -4.86
N LEU A 33 -12.20 9.56 -3.72
CA LEU A 33 -12.16 11.02 -3.65
C LEU A 33 -10.77 11.55 -4.02
N ALA A 34 -9.70 10.96 -3.48
CA ALA A 34 -8.34 11.34 -3.81
C ALA A 34 -8.05 11.15 -5.31
N LEU A 35 -8.47 10.01 -5.87
CA LEU A 35 -8.34 9.74 -7.31
C LEU A 35 -9.12 10.73 -8.16
N ALA A 36 -10.34 11.10 -7.77
CA ALA A 36 -11.14 12.08 -8.49
C ALA A 36 -10.44 13.45 -8.53
N ARG A 37 -9.87 13.90 -7.40
CA ARG A 37 -9.07 15.13 -7.33
C ARG A 37 -7.83 15.08 -8.23
N ILE A 38 -7.10 13.96 -8.20
CA ILE A 38 -5.93 13.76 -9.07
C ILE A 38 -6.34 13.85 -10.54
N CYS A 39 -7.43 13.18 -10.94
CA CYS A 39 -7.92 13.20 -12.32
C CYS A 39 -8.46 14.58 -12.75
N ALA A 40 -8.96 15.38 -11.81
CA ALA A 40 -9.36 16.75 -12.11
C ALA A 40 -8.18 17.64 -12.52
N MET A 41 -7.01 17.44 -11.90
CA MET A 41 -5.79 18.18 -12.20
C MET A 41 -4.95 17.54 -13.30
N TRP A 42 -5.01 16.23 -13.44
CA TRP A 42 -4.26 15.41 -14.39
C TRP A 42 -5.19 14.37 -15.04
N PRO A 43 -5.84 14.71 -16.17
CA PRO A 43 -6.85 13.85 -16.81
C PRO A 43 -6.35 12.45 -17.16
N GLU A 44 -5.08 12.30 -17.56
CA GLU A 44 -4.48 11.04 -17.97
C GLU A 44 -4.09 10.14 -16.76
N ALA A 45 -4.13 10.66 -15.54
CA ALA A 45 -3.67 9.98 -14.33
C ALA A 45 -4.25 8.58 -14.17
N ARG A 46 -5.55 8.42 -14.43
CA ARG A 46 -6.24 7.13 -14.30
C ARG A 46 -5.71 6.10 -15.29
N ASP A 47 -5.45 6.48 -16.51
CA ASP A 47 -4.95 5.57 -17.55
C ASP A 47 -3.47 5.23 -17.32
N GLU A 48 -2.69 6.19 -16.87
CA GLU A 48 -1.32 5.98 -16.42
C GLU A 48 -1.23 4.97 -15.25
N MET A 49 -2.06 5.12 -14.23
CA MET A 49 -2.15 4.18 -13.11
C MET A 49 -2.62 2.80 -13.56
N ARG A 50 -3.64 2.72 -14.40
CA ARG A 50 -4.15 1.45 -14.96
C ARG A 50 -3.11 0.74 -15.80
N SER A 51 -2.25 1.48 -16.51
CA SER A 51 -1.14 0.90 -17.27
C SER A 51 -0.18 0.13 -16.37
N ARG A 52 0.21 0.69 -15.20
CA ARG A 52 1.05 0.00 -14.22
C ARG A 52 0.35 -1.22 -13.61
N LEU A 53 -0.93 -1.09 -13.30
CA LEU A 53 -1.72 -2.22 -12.80
C LEU A 53 -1.80 -3.36 -13.81
N ARG A 54 -1.97 -3.07 -15.11
CA ARG A 54 -1.94 -4.09 -16.18
C ARG A 54 -0.57 -4.77 -16.30
N LYS A 55 0.53 -3.99 -16.21
CA LYS A 55 1.89 -4.52 -16.20
C LYS A 55 2.07 -5.56 -15.07
N TRP A 56 1.67 -5.24 -13.85
CA TRP A 56 1.76 -6.18 -12.72
C TRP A 56 0.80 -7.36 -12.86
N ALA A 57 -0.40 -7.14 -13.39
CA ALA A 57 -1.36 -8.22 -13.66
C ALA A 57 -0.80 -9.25 -14.67
N THR A 58 -0.07 -8.81 -15.71
CA THR A 58 0.62 -9.70 -16.64
C THR A 58 1.71 -10.53 -15.95
N ALA A 59 2.31 -10.00 -14.89
CA ALA A 59 3.27 -10.72 -14.05
C ALA A 59 2.62 -11.57 -12.94
N GLY A 60 1.28 -11.70 -12.92
CA GLY A 60 0.53 -12.50 -11.94
C GLY A 60 0.08 -11.75 -10.68
N PHE A 61 0.28 -10.43 -10.60
CA PHE A 61 -0.08 -9.62 -9.43
C PHE A 61 -1.23 -8.65 -9.73
N HIS A 62 -2.42 -8.96 -9.22
CA HIS A 62 -3.63 -8.16 -9.45
C HIS A 62 -3.87 -7.18 -8.30
N PHE A 63 -3.49 -5.94 -8.49
CA PHE A 63 -3.74 -4.87 -7.54
C PHE A 63 -4.92 -3.99 -7.97
N LYS A 64 -5.57 -3.36 -6.99
CA LYS A 64 -6.65 -2.41 -7.22
C LYS A 64 -6.10 -0.98 -7.33
N LEU A 65 -6.90 -0.12 -7.95
CA LEU A 65 -6.53 1.28 -8.14
C LEU A 65 -6.39 2.05 -6.81
N ASP A 66 -7.29 1.78 -5.86
CA ASP A 66 -7.24 2.35 -4.50
C ASP A 66 -5.94 1.98 -3.76
N TRP A 67 -5.46 0.73 -3.94
CA TRP A 67 -4.18 0.30 -3.40
C TRP A 67 -3.01 1.10 -4.00
N LEU A 68 -3.02 1.33 -5.32
CA LEU A 68 -1.97 2.11 -5.98
C LEU A 68 -1.98 3.56 -5.53
N VAL A 69 -3.16 4.19 -5.44
CA VAL A 69 -3.31 5.56 -4.90
C VAL A 69 -2.76 5.63 -3.47
N ARG A 70 -3.00 4.62 -2.64
CA ARG A 70 -2.42 4.53 -1.29
C ARG A 70 -0.88 4.47 -1.34
N CYS A 71 -0.30 3.63 -2.19
CA CYS A 71 1.16 3.53 -2.33
C CYS A 71 1.77 4.86 -2.80
N ILE A 72 1.14 5.55 -3.76
CA ILE A 72 1.56 6.89 -4.21
C ILE A 72 1.51 7.89 -3.04
N THR A 73 0.40 7.87 -2.28
CA THR A 73 0.25 8.74 -1.11
C THR A 73 1.38 8.54 -0.11
N THR A 74 1.66 7.29 0.27
CA THR A 74 2.69 7.00 1.25
C THR A 74 4.10 7.26 0.73
N THR A 75 4.35 7.13 -0.57
CA THR A 75 5.61 7.52 -1.22
C THR A 75 5.81 9.05 -1.15
N LEU A 76 4.77 9.82 -1.48
CA LEU A 76 4.86 11.29 -1.55
C LEU A 76 4.86 11.95 -0.16
N THR A 77 4.05 11.45 0.74
CA THR A 77 3.74 12.14 2.00
C THR A 77 4.30 11.46 3.25
N GLY A 78 4.60 10.17 3.16
CA GLY A 78 4.91 9.33 4.33
C GLY A 78 3.73 9.12 5.27
N GLN A 79 2.48 9.44 4.84
CA GLN A 79 1.26 9.37 5.65
C GLN A 79 0.26 8.37 5.07
N ALA A 80 -0.58 7.79 5.95
CA ALA A 80 -1.62 6.83 5.55
C ALA A 80 -2.83 7.50 4.90
N TYR A 81 -3.14 8.73 5.29
CA TYR A 81 -4.32 9.46 4.86
C TYR A 81 -4.08 10.21 3.55
N PHE A 82 -5.12 10.29 2.70
CA PHE A 82 -5.04 10.88 1.36
C PHE A 82 -5.09 12.42 1.35
N ALA A 83 -5.58 13.04 2.41
CA ALA A 83 -5.78 14.50 2.48
C ALA A 83 -4.54 15.32 2.07
N PRO A 84 -3.30 14.96 2.42
CA PRO A 84 -2.11 15.70 2.02
C PRO A 84 -1.81 15.69 0.52
N LEU A 85 -2.43 14.79 -0.27
CA LEU A 85 -2.23 14.77 -1.73
C LEU A 85 -2.73 16.05 -2.42
N LYS A 86 -3.63 16.81 -1.80
CA LYS A 86 -4.12 18.09 -2.32
C LYS A 86 -3.01 19.15 -2.49
N ASP A 87 -1.91 19.01 -1.75
CA ASP A 87 -0.79 19.96 -1.75
C ASP A 87 0.23 19.68 -2.87
N PHE A 88 -0.02 18.63 -3.69
CA PHE A 88 0.86 18.19 -4.77
C PHE A 88 0.28 18.58 -6.13
N ASN A 89 1.12 19.11 -7.01
CA ASN A 89 0.77 19.39 -8.39
C ASN A 89 0.83 18.10 -9.27
N PRO A 90 0.29 18.14 -10.51
CA PRO A 90 0.29 16.98 -11.42
C PRO A 90 1.66 16.38 -11.67
N GLU A 91 2.69 17.19 -11.87
CA GLU A 91 4.06 16.76 -12.15
C GLU A 91 4.66 16.00 -10.96
N GLN A 92 4.41 16.48 -9.76
CA GLN A 92 4.84 15.83 -8.51
C GLN A 92 4.15 14.48 -8.32
N ILE A 93 2.85 14.39 -8.64
CA ILE A 93 2.08 13.14 -8.56
C ILE A 93 2.57 12.15 -9.61
N ALA A 94 2.83 12.58 -10.84
CA ALA A 94 3.38 11.74 -11.91
C ALA A 94 4.79 11.22 -11.57
N ALA A 95 5.64 12.08 -11.00
CA ALA A 95 6.94 11.68 -10.48
C ALA A 95 6.81 10.69 -9.31
N GLY A 96 5.85 10.90 -8.41
CA GLY A 96 5.51 10.00 -7.32
C GLY A 96 5.04 8.63 -7.82
N LEU A 97 4.17 8.57 -8.82
CA LEU A 97 3.74 7.34 -9.47
C LEU A 97 4.94 6.56 -10.03
N THR A 98 5.86 7.25 -10.72
CA THR A 98 7.06 6.62 -11.29
C THR A 98 7.99 6.05 -10.21
N ARG A 99 8.18 6.75 -9.09
CA ARG A 99 8.97 6.25 -7.95
C ARG A 99 8.27 5.08 -7.27
N THR A 100 6.96 5.18 -7.06
CA THR A 100 6.14 4.10 -6.50
C THR A 100 6.24 2.83 -7.35
N GLU A 101 6.16 2.93 -8.69
CA GLU A 101 6.34 1.81 -9.59
C GLU A 101 7.68 1.12 -9.38
N LYS A 102 8.79 1.88 -9.35
CA LYS A 102 10.13 1.34 -9.10
C LYS A 102 10.23 0.60 -7.76
N HIS A 103 9.64 1.16 -6.71
CA HIS A 103 9.64 0.55 -5.39
C HIS A 103 8.80 -0.73 -5.34
N VAL A 104 7.63 -0.73 -5.97
CA VAL A 104 6.77 -1.92 -6.08
C VAL A 104 7.48 -3.01 -6.88
N ASP A 105 8.06 -2.69 -8.04
CA ASP A 105 8.81 -3.65 -8.87
C ASP A 105 9.97 -4.26 -8.07
N PHE A 106 10.72 -3.45 -7.34
CA PHE A 106 11.80 -3.92 -6.47
C PHE A 106 11.28 -4.89 -5.39
N LEU A 107 10.19 -4.53 -4.71
CA LEU A 107 9.60 -5.35 -3.64
C LEU A 107 9.02 -6.66 -4.16
N LEU A 108 8.32 -6.64 -5.30
CA LEU A 108 7.77 -7.85 -5.92
C LEU A 108 8.89 -8.81 -6.31
N ASN A 109 9.96 -8.32 -6.94
CA ASN A 109 11.12 -9.13 -7.29
C ASN A 109 11.83 -9.69 -6.04
N LEU A 110 11.95 -8.87 -4.99
CA LEU A 110 12.55 -9.27 -3.73
C LEU A 110 11.76 -10.38 -3.04
N VAL A 111 10.44 -10.23 -2.94
CA VAL A 111 9.54 -11.18 -2.28
C VAL A 111 9.45 -12.48 -3.09
N ALA A 112 9.30 -12.39 -4.42
CA ALA A 112 9.31 -13.56 -5.29
C ALA A 112 10.64 -14.32 -5.23
N GLY A 113 11.76 -13.61 -5.37
CA GLY A 113 13.08 -14.24 -5.44
C GLY A 113 13.61 -14.79 -4.11
N ARG A 114 13.12 -14.31 -2.96
CA ARG A 114 13.60 -14.71 -1.63
C ARG A 114 12.62 -15.56 -0.85
N LEU A 115 11.33 -15.36 -1.05
CA LEU A 115 10.29 -16.06 -0.31
C LEU A 115 9.46 -16.99 -1.19
N GLY A 116 9.69 -17.00 -2.53
CA GLY A 116 8.89 -17.80 -3.47
C GLY A 116 7.44 -17.29 -3.61
N LEU A 117 7.14 -16.07 -3.13
CA LEU A 117 5.81 -15.48 -3.20
C LEU A 117 5.67 -14.70 -4.52
N ASP A 118 5.54 -15.43 -5.62
CA ASP A 118 5.62 -14.94 -7.00
C ASP A 118 4.26 -14.75 -7.68
N HIS A 119 3.18 -14.93 -6.94
CA HIS A 119 1.82 -14.83 -7.47
C HIS A 119 0.86 -14.21 -6.44
N ASP A 120 -0.20 -13.58 -6.94
CA ASP A 120 -1.24 -12.89 -6.16
C ASP A 120 -1.89 -13.75 -5.06
N ARG A 121 -2.03 -15.06 -5.28
CA ARG A 121 -2.63 -16.00 -4.32
C ARG A 121 -1.76 -16.23 -3.08
N VAL A 122 -0.45 -16.11 -3.24
CA VAL A 122 0.53 -16.33 -2.17
C VAL A 122 1.14 -15.03 -1.67
N LEU A 123 0.88 -13.92 -2.39
CA LEU A 123 1.33 -12.60 -1.95
C LEU A 123 0.58 -12.20 -0.67
N GLY A 124 1.30 -11.99 0.38
CA GLY A 124 0.76 -11.69 1.69
C GLY A 124 0.00 -10.36 1.78
N SER A 125 0.05 -9.72 2.92
CA SER A 125 -0.67 -8.47 3.18
C SER A 125 -0.31 -7.35 2.18
N ARG A 126 -1.27 -6.95 1.34
CA ARG A 126 -1.09 -5.88 0.35
C ARG A 126 -0.89 -4.51 1.01
N TYR A 127 -1.41 -4.30 2.20
CA TYR A 127 -1.26 -3.03 2.93
C TYR A 127 0.17 -2.82 3.45
N SER A 128 0.94 -3.89 3.68
CA SER A 128 2.36 -3.77 4.03
C SER A 128 3.17 -3.07 2.94
N TYR A 129 2.77 -3.20 1.67
CA TYR A 129 3.44 -2.52 0.56
C TYR A 129 3.40 -0.99 0.69
N SER A 130 2.30 -0.42 1.21
CA SER A 130 2.24 1.03 1.44
C SER A 130 3.27 1.52 2.47
N VAL A 131 3.61 0.69 3.46
CA VAL A 131 4.68 0.97 4.42
C VAL A 131 6.05 0.74 3.79
N LEU A 132 6.21 -0.36 3.04
CA LEU A 132 7.49 -0.73 2.41
C LEU A 132 7.91 0.24 1.31
N VAL A 133 6.98 0.75 0.49
CA VAL A 133 7.32 1.77 -0.54
C VAL A 133 7.76 3.07 0.12
N SER A 134 7.10 3.49 1.22
CA SER A 134 7.51 4.65 2.00
C SER A 134 8.88 4.44 2.66
N TYR A 135 9.13 3.24 3.17
CA TYR A 135 10.44 2.88 3.72
C TYR A 135 11.55 3.00 2.66
N LEU A 136 11.33 2.43 1.47
CA LEU A 136 12.28 2.51 0.36
C LEU A 136 12.48 3.95 -0.13
N GLU A 137 11.41 4.74 -0.23
CA GLU A 137 11.52 6.16 -0.62
C GLU A 137 12.47 6.92 0.31
N ARG A 138 12.33 6.73 1.62
CA ARG A 138 13.18 7.35 2.65
C ARG A 138 14.64 6.87 2.60
N ARG A 139 14.88 5.70 2.02
CA ARG A 139 16.22 5.09 1.83
C ARG A 139 16.80 5.35 0.42
N GLY A 140 16.17 6.24 -0.36
CA GLY A 140 16.61 6.51 -1.74
C GLY A 140 16.43 5.32 -2.68
N GLY A 141 15.44 4.45 -2.41
CA GLY A 141 15.11 3.28 -3.23
C GLY A 141 16.05 2.09 -3.08
N ARG A 142 16.86 2.04 -2.03
CA ARG A 142 17.89 0.99 -1.83
C ARG A 142 17.89 0.46 -0.40
N LEU A 143 18.26 -0.80 -0.25
CA LEU A 143 18.60 -1.41 1.02
C LEU A 143 20.13 -1.40 1.19
N ALA A 144 20.61 -1.05 2.37
CA ALA A 144 22.04 -0.84 2.62
C ALA A 144 22.85 -2.15 2.55
N ASN A 145 22.25 -3.26 3.01
CA ASN A 145 22.92 -4.55 3.09
C ASN A 145 21.94 -5.72 3.20
N HIS A 146 22.48 -6.93 3.26
CA HIS A 146 21.68 -8.16 3.37
C HIS A 146 20.92 -8.27 4.70
N ALA A 147 21.48 -7.78 5.79
CA ALA A 147 20.85 -7.83 7.11
C ALA A 147 19.57 -6.93 7.13
N GLU A 148 19.65 -5.73 6.56
CA GLU A 148 18.49 -4.85 6.40
C GLU A 148 17.41 -5.51 5.54
N ARG A 149 17.80 -6.12 4.42
CA ARG A 149 16.89 -6.88 3.54
C ARG A 149 16.18 -8.00 4.31
N ASP A 150 16.94 -8.83 5.02
CA ASP A 150 16.39 -9.99 5.70
C ASP A 150 15.46 -9.58 6.85
N ARG A 151 15.74 -8.49 7.53
CA ARG A 151 14.86 -7.89 8.55
C ARG A 151 13.59 -7.30 7.95
N LEU A 152 13.67 -6.66 6.77
CA LEU A 152 12.52 -6.17 6.04
C LEU A 152 11.61 -7.32 5.62
N LEU A 153 12.17 -8.40 5.07
CA LEU A 153 11.43 -9.61 4.70
C LEU A 153 10.84 -10.31 5.93
N TYR A 154 11.56 -10.36 7.05
CA TYR A 154 11.07 -10.87 8.32
C TYR A 154 9.83 -10.09 8.79
N TRP A 155 9.89 -8.77 8.77
CA TRP A 155 8.73 -7.95 9.10
C TRP A 155 7.56 -8.20 8.13
N TYR A 156 7.82 -8.21 6.83
CA TYR A 156 6.80 -8.43 5.80
C TYR A 156 6.06 -9.75 6.02
N ILE A 157 6.78 -10.87 6.16
CA ILE A 157 6.14 -12.18 6.31
C ILE A 157 5.30 -12.27 7.60
N HIS A 158 5.76 -11.67 8.68
CA HIS A 158 5.04 -11.67 9.95
C HIS A 158 3.81 -10.75 9.94
N THR A 159 3.78 -9.68 9.13
CA THR A 159 2.55 -8.90 8.92
C THR A 159 1.46 -9.75 8.28
N TYR A 160 1.84 -10.66 7.39
CA TYR A 160 0.94 -11.59 6.74
C TYR A 160 0.49 -12.70 7.68
N LEU A 161 1.42 -13.45 8.24
CA LEU A 161 1.13 -14.58 9.12
C LEU A 161 0.17 -14.21 10.26
N TRP A 162 0.41 -13.09 10.90
CA TRP A 162 -0.35 -12.65 12.07
C TRP A 162 -1.47 -11.65 11.75
N GLY A 163 -1.73 -11.40 10.47
CA GLY A 163 -2.84 -10.57 10.03
C GLY A 163 -2.81 -9.15 10.59
N ARG A 164 -1.65 -8.52 10.61
CA ARG A 164 -1.46 -7.18 11.18
C ARG A 164 -2.48 -6.15 10.70
N TYR A 165 -2.92 -6.24 9.46
CA TYR A 165 -3.87 -5.30 8.85
C TYR A 165 -5.28 -5.86 8.71
N ALA A 166 -5.65 -6.90 9.45
CA ALA A 166 -6.96 -7.54 9.32
C ALA A 166 -8.10 -6.78 10.02
N GLY A 167 -7.78 -5.88 10.93
CA GLY A 167 -8.74 -5.06 11.68
C GLY A 167 -8.76 -3.60 11.22
N SER A 168 -8.39 -2.70 12.11
CA SER A 168 -8.30 -1.25 11.85
C SER A 168 -7.12 -0.90 10.93
N THR A 169 -7.26 -1.21 9.65
CA THR A 169 -6.19 -1.15 8.64
C THR A 169 -5.54 0.22 8.56
N GLU A 170 -6.31 1.30 8.47
CA GLU A 170 -5.78 2.67 8.30
C GLU A 170 -4.95 3.13 9.49
N SER A 171 -5.45 2.91 10.70
CA SER A 171 -4.73 3.29 11.93
C SER A 171 -3.46 2.46 12.12
N THR A 172 -3.49 1.19 11.73
CA THR A 172 -2.30 0.32 11.78
C THR A 172 -1.25 0.75 10.75
N VAL A 173 -1.66 1.07 9.52
CA VAL A 173 -0.77 1.62 8.50
C VAL A 173 -0.18 2.95 8.97
N ALA A 174 -0.99 3.84 9.58
CA ALA A 174 -0.51 5.11 10.11
C ALA A 174 0.53 4.90 11.23
N LYS A 175 0.30 3.94 12.14
CA LYS A 175 1.25 3.57 13.20
C LYS A 175 2.57 3.08 12.61
N ASP A 176 2.54 2.21 11.59
CA ASP A 176 3.74 1.67 10.97
C ASP A 176 4.50 2.73 10.16
N LEU A 177 3.80 3.62 9.47
CA LEU A 177 4.41 4.77 8.82
C LEU A 177 5.06 5.72 9.85
N GLY A 178 4.42 5.92 11.00
CA GLY A 178 5.01 6.65 12.12
C GLY A 178 6.30 6.01 12.63
N ALA A 179 6.34 4.68 12.72
CA ALA A 179 7.53 3.93 13.17
C ALA A 179 8.75 4.12 12.24
N ILE A 180 8.53 4.38 10.94
CA ILE A 180 9.60 4.60 9.97
C ILE A 180 9.93 6.09 9.73
N GLN A 181 9.31 7.02 10.44
CA GLN A 181 9.59 8.47 10.30
C GLN A 181 11.07 8.81 10.52
N GLN A 182 11.73 8.15 11.46
CA GLN A 182 13.17 8.23 11.67
C GLN A 182 13.84 7.02 11.02
N ASN A 183 14.82 7.25 10.15
CA ASN A 183 15.49 6.18 9.40
C ASN A 183 16.26 5.23 10.31
N GLU A 184 16.96 5.74 11.34
CA GLU A 184 17.68 4.92 12.31
C GLU A 184 16.69 4.10 13.15
N GLY A 185 16.93 2.80 13.30
CA GLY A 185 16.07 1.89 14.05
C GLY A 185 14.66 1.68 13.48
N ALA A 186 14.38 2.09 12.25
CA ALA A 186 13.06 2.00 11.65
C ALA A 186 12.51 0.56 11.61
N LEU A 187 13.32 -0.39 11.17
CA LEU A 187 12.94 -1.82 11.14
C LEU A 187 12.79 -2.42 12.54
N ASP A 188 13.57 -1.95 13.51
CA ASP A 188 13.41 -2.37 14.92
C ASP A 188 12.02 -1.98 15.42
N ARG A 189 11.65 -0.71 15.26
CA ARG A 189 10.32 -0.23 15.67
C ARG A 189 9.17 -0.93 14.96
N LEU A 190 9.33 -1.27 13.68
CA LEU A 190 8.32 -2.06 12.94
C LEU A 190 8.19 -3.47 13.52
N ILE A 191 9.30 -4.14 13.84
CA ILE A 191 9.32 -5.48 14.43
C ILE A 191 8.78 -5.43 15.87
N ASP A 192 9.16 -4.43 16.66
CA ASP A 192 8.60 -4.19 18.00
C ASP A 192 7.07 -4.01 17.95
N GLY A 193 6.58 -3.32 16.92
CA GLY A 193 5.13 -3.19 16.67
C GLY A 193 4.43 -4.52 16.41
N LEU A 194 5.10 -5.51 15.80
CA LEU A 194 4.57 -6.87 15.69
C LEU A 194 4.54 -7.58 17.05
N HIS A 195 5.62 -7.49 17.82
CA HIS A 195 5.69 -8.07 19.16
C HIS A 195 4.63 -7.50 20.11
N GLN A 196 4.39 -6.18 20.06
CA GLN A 196 3.32 -5.54 20.83
C GLN A 196 1.92 -6.10 20.49
N ASN A 197 1.72 -6.50 19.24
CA ASN A 197 0.42 -7.01 18.76
C ASN A 197 0.24 -8.50 19.03
N ARG A 198 1.27 -9.32 18.89
CA ARG A 198 1.22 -10.78 18.95
C ARG A 198 1.96 -11.37 20.15
N GLY A 199 2.97 -10.69 20.68
CA GLY A 199 3.89 -11.22 21.67
C GLY A 199 4.98 -12.07 21.01
N ASP A 200 4.89 -13.39 21.11
CA ASP A 200 5.81 -14.30 20.44
C ASP A 200 5.45 -14.43 18.93
N LEU A 201 6.43 -14.23 18.07
CA LEU A 201 6.29 -14.35 16.61
C LEU A 201 6.64 -15.75 16.08
N ARG A 202 7.03 -16.69 16.93
CA ARG A 202 7.34 -18.06 16.53
C ARG A 202 6.07 -18.78 16.05
N LEU A 203 6.25 -19.65 15.07
CA LEU A 203 5.23 -20.58 14.61
C LEU A 203 5.31 -21.86 15.45
N TYR A 204 4.18 -22.32 15.94
CA TYR A 204 4.04 -23.55 16.67
C TYR A 204 3.13 -24.52 15.91
N PRO A 205 3.24 -25.84 16.10
CA PRO A 205 2.36 -26.81 15.46
C PRO A 205 0.86 -26.46 15.62
N ARG A 206 0.47 -26.02 16.80
CA ARG A 206 -0.93 -25.59 17.08
C ARG A 206 -1.44 -24.46 16.18
N ASP A 207 -0.56 -23.63 15.60
CA ASP A 207 -0.97 -22.55 14.69
C ASP A 207 -1.47 -23.12 13.36
N PHE A 208 -1.13 -24.36 13.03
CA PHE A 208 -1.54 -25.08 11.83
C PHE A 208 -2.72 -26.03 12.07
N ASP A 209 -3.06 -26.38 13.30
CA ASP A 209 -4.13 -27.35 13.65
C ASP A 209 -5.50 -26.93 13.10
N SER A 210 -5.76 -25.63 13.00
CA SER A 210 -7.00 -25.05 12.46
C SER A 210 -6.84 -24.51 11.02
N ALA A 211 -5.67 -24.73 10.39
CA ALA A 211 -5.42 -24.22 9.06
C ALA A 211 -6.30 -24.95 8.03
N ASN A 212 -7.08 -24.17 7.29
CA ASN A 212 -7.91 -24.64 6.18
C ASN A 212 -7.67 -23.74 4.94
N MET A 213 -8.34 -24.01 3.84
CA MET A 213 -8.17 -23.29 2.58
C MET A 213 -8.39 -21.77 2.69
N SER A 214 -9.11 -21.29 3.72
CA SER A 214 -9.32 -19.87 4.00
C SER A 214 -8.30 -19.28 5.00
N SER A 215 -7.47 -20.12 5.60
CA SER A 215 -6.42 -19.70 6.53
C SER A 215 -5.29 -18.99 5.81
N ARG A 216 -4.72 -17.96 6.42
CA ARG A 216 -3.52 -17.28 5.93
C ARG A 216 -2.28 -18.18 5.88
N LEU A 217 -2.28 -19.25 6.67
CA LEU A 217 -1.19 -20.22 6.72
C LEU A 217 -1.29 -21.26 5.59
N TYR A 218 -2.48 -21.43 4.98
CA TYR A 218 -2.72 -22.44 3.95
C TYR A 218 -1.75 -22.36 2.76
N PRO A 219 -1.40 -21.17 2.21
CA PRO A 219 -0.44 -21.09 1.11
C PRO A 219 0.99 -21.52 1.49
N MET A 220 1.26 -21.75 2.76
CA MET A 220 2.57 -22.18 3.29
C MET A 220 2.62 -23.67 3.65
N LEU A 221 1.48 -24.35 3.56
CA LEU A 221 1.35 -25.81 3.72
C LEU A 221 1.56 -26.52 2.39
#